data_f35edb2e3d41c10ddaafff9d13507277
#
_entry.id   f35edb2e3d41c10ddaafff9d13507277
#
_cell.length_a   1.000
_cell.length_b   1.000
_cell.length_c   1.000
_cell.angle_alpha   90.00
_cell.angle_beta   90.00
_cell.angle_gamma   90.00
#
_symmetry.space_group_name_H-M   'P 1'
#
loop_
_entity.id
_entity.type
_entity.pdbx_description
1 polymer ?
#
loop_
_entity_poly.entity_id
_entity_poly.type
_entity_poly.pdbx_seq_one_letter_code
_entity_poly.pdbx_strand_id
1 'polypeptide(L)'
;MRHHNANRKFGRSKNQRHALLKGLAASLIQHGRILTTEAKAKELRPNVEKMVTRAKNPTLASRRLLLSGFYNNESVVTKLISDIAPRYAERAGGYTRIIKLAARKGDASPMAVIEFVQ
;
A
#
# COMPACT_ATOMS: atom_id res chain seq x y z
N MET A 1 7.09 -26.69 7.58
CA MET A 1 6.35 -25.83 8.53
C MET A 1 6.78 -24.37 8.37
N ARG A 2 5.81 -23.46 8.36
CA ARG A 2 6.08 -22.04 8.06
C ARG A 2 6.20 -21.22 9.34
N HIS A 3 7.33 -21.29 10.00
CA HIS A 3 7.56 -20.48 11.19
C HIS A 3 7.80 -19.01 10.81
N HIS A 4 7.14 -18.09 11.51
CA HIS A 4 7.29 -16.64 11.34
C HIS A 4 6.95 -16.15 9.94
N ASN A 5 6.18 -16.91 9.17
CA ASN A 5 5.80 -16.51 7.81
C ASN A 5 4.44 -15.82 7.84
N ALA A 6 4.45 -14.49 7.71
CA ALA A 6 3.25 -13.67 7.69
C ALA A 6 2.71 -13.41 6.29
N ASN A 7 3.38 -13.92 5.26
CA ASN A 7 3.00 -13.64 3.87
C ASN A 7 1.72 -14.38 3.46
N ARG A 8 0.92 -13.73 2.64
CA ARG A 8 -0.30 -14.30 2.06
C ARG A 8 -0.14 -14.37 0.54
N LYS A 9 -0.62 -15.46 -0.04
CA LYS A 9 -0.54 -15.67 -1.49
C LYS A 9 -1.80 -15.28 -2.23
N PHE A 10 -2.93 -15.18 -1.55
CA PHE A 10 -4.24 -14.81 -2.14
C PHE A 10 -4.66 -15.71 -3.31
N GLY A 11 -4.23 -16.98 -3.31
CA GLY A 11 -4.55 -17.92 -4.39
C GLY A 11 -3.99 -17.53 -5.76
N ARG A 12 -2.92 -16.72 -5.80
CA ARG A 12 -2.37 -16.15 -7.04
C ARG A 12 -0.91 -16.53 -7.22
N SER A 13 -0.45 -16.53 -8.48
CA SER A 13 0.97 -16.65 -8.78
C SER A 13 1.73 -15.44 -8.25
N LYS A 14 3.05 -15.55 -8.22
CA LYS A 14 3.91 -14.45 -7.75
C LYS A 14 3.64 -13.15 -8.50
N ASN A 15 3.56 -13.21 -9.83
CA ASN A 15 3.34 -12.02 -10.66
C ASN A 15 1.95 -11.44 -10.44
N GLN A 16 0.92 -12.29 -10.37
CA GLN A 16 -0.45 -11.84 -10.11
C GLN A 16 -0.59 -11.21 -8.73
N ARG A 17 0.08 -11.78 -7.73
CA ARG A 17 0.07 -11.25 -6.37
C ARG A 17 0.75 -9.89 -6.30
N HIS A 18 1.89 -9.73 -6.96
CA HIS A 18 2.57 -8.44 -7.03
C HIS A 18 1.71 -7.39 -7.74
N ALA A 19 1.06 -7.76 -8.86
CA ALA A 19 0.18 -6.86 -9.57
C ALA A 19 -1.00 -6.40 -8.71
N LEU A 20 -1.59 -7.32 -7.94
CA LEU A 20 -2.68 -6.99 -7.02
C LEU A 20 -2.23 -5.93 -6.00
N LEU A 21 -1.12 -6.17 -5.33
CA LEU A 21 -0.63 -5.27 -4.28
C LEU A 21 -0.19 -3.91 -4.85
N LYS A 22 0.46 -3.90 -6.00
CA LYS A 22 0.84 -2.65 -6.65
C LYS A 22 -0.37 -1.84 -7.10
N GLY A 23 -1.40 -2.51 -7.63
CA GLY A 23 -2.65 -1.85 -7.99
C GLY A 23 -3.37 -1.26 -6.80
N LEU A 24 -3.41 -1.98 -5.67
CA LEU A 24 -4.00 -1.47 -4.43
C LEU A 24 -3.23 -0.28 -3.88
N ALA A 25 -1.90 -0.35 -3.93
CA ALA A 25 -1.05 0.76 -3.48
C ALA A 25 -1.27 2.02 -4.33
N ALA A 26 -1.35 1.86 -5.65
CA ALA A 26 -1.62 2.98 -6.55
C ALA A 26 -2.98 3.61 -6.25
N SER A 27 -4.01 2.78 -6.05
CA SER A 27 -5.35 3.28 -5.70
C SER A 27 -5.35 4.04 -4.38
N LEU A 28 -4.65 3.52 -3.38
CA LEU A 28 -4.55 4.19 -2.09
C LEU A 28 -3.87 5.56 -2.21
N ILE A 29 -2.80 5.63 -2.98
CA ILE A 29 -2.09 6.90 -3.19
C ILE A 29 -2.98 7.90 -3.92
N GLN A 30 -3.72 7.44 -4.94
CA GLN A 30 -4.58 8.32 -5.73
C GLN A 30 -5.78 8.85 -4.95
N HIS A 31 -6.37 8.01 -4.11
CA HIS A 31 -7.64 8.34 -3.43
C HIS A 31 -7.49 8.69 -1.95
N GLY A 32 -6.36 8.37 -1.34
CA GLY A 32 -6.12 8.62 0.08
C GLY A 32 -6.72 7.58 1.00
N ARG A 33 -7.75 6.86 0.56
CA ARG A 33 -8.36 5.75 1.30
C ARG A 33 -9.03 4.80 0.33
N ILE A 34 -9.03 3.52 0.66
CA ILE A 34 -9.72 2.51 -0.15
C ILE A 34 -10.43 1.52 0.75
N LEU A 35 -11.53 0.96 0.23
CA LEU A 35 -12.27 -0.12 0.86
C LEU A 35 -11.82 -1.44 0.22
N THR A 36 -11.38 -2.39 1.04
CA THR A 36 -10.92 -3.68 0.56
C THR A 36 -11.16 -4.75 1.63
N THR A 37 -10.74 -5.98 1.37
CA THR A 37 -10.80 -7.01 2.40
C THR A 37 -9.74 -6.75 3.46
N GLU A 38 -10.01 -7.19 4.70
CA GLU A 38 -9.07 -7.01 5.81
C GLU A 38 -7.71 -7.64 5.51
N ALA A 39 -7.70 -8.84 4.90
CA ALA A 39 -6.45 -9.52 4.56
C ALA A 39 -5.61 -8.71 3.56
N LYS A 40 -6.25 -8.16 2.53
CA LYS A 40 -5.55 -7.33 1.55
C LYS A 40 -5.00 -6.05 2.17
N ALA A 41 -5.79 -5.42 3.05
CA ALA A 41 -5.35 -4.20 3.74
C ALA A 41 -4.13 -4.48 4.62
N LYS A 42 -4.13 -5.59 5.36
CA LYS A 42 -3.00 -5.97 6.22
C LYS A 42 -1.74 -6.28 5.43
N GLU A 43 -1.88 -6.89 4.26
CA GLU A 43 -0.73 -7.19 3.41
C GLU A 43 -0.21 -5.94 2.70
N LEU A 44 -1.10 -5.03 2.33
CA LEU A 44 -0.75 -3.78 1.65
C LEU A 44 0.01 -2.82 2.57
N ARG A 45 -0.35 -2.75 3.83
CA ARG A 45 0.18 -1.76 4.78
C ARG A 45 1.71 -1.69 4.82
N PRO A 46 2.45 -2.80 5.04
CA PRO A 46 3.91 -2.70 5.09
C PRO A 46 4.51 -2.25 3.77
N ASN A 47 3.94 -2.64 2.65
CA ASN A 47 4.44 -2.26 1.33
C ASN A 47 4.30 -0.75 1.10
N VAL A 48 3.12 -0.20 1.38
CA VAL A 48 2.88 1.24 1.21
C VAL A 48 3.75 2.06 2.16
N GLU A 49 3.90 1.61 3.40
CA GLU A 49 4.71 2.34 4.38
C GLU A 49 6.18 2.38 3.97
N LYS A 50 6.71 1.31 3.40
CA LYS A 50 8.06 1.31 2.84
C LYS A 50 8.19 2.30 1.68
N MET A 51 7.17 2.38 0.84
CA MET A 51 7.18 3.32 -0.29
C MET A 51 7.16 4.77 0.18
N VAL A 52 6.38 5.09 1.20
CA VAL A 52 6.35 6.43 1.78
C VAL A 52 7.70 6.80 2.39
N THR A 53 8.29 5.88 3.15
CA THR A 53 9.61 6.11 3.74
C THR A 53 10.67 6.40 2.66
N ARG A 54 10.65 5.62 1.59
CA ARG A 54 11.57 5.84 0.47
C ARG A 54 11.32 7.18 -0.23
N ALA A 55 10.06 7.56 -0.38
CA ALA A 55 9.69 8.81 -1.03
C ALA A 55 10.05 10.05 -0.22
N LYS A 56 10.29 9.92 1.08
CA LYS A 56 10.70 11.03 1.93
C LYS A 56 12.10 11.54 1.58
N ASN A 57 12.92 10.73 0.92
CA ASN A 57 14.24 11.11 0.40
C ASN A 57 14.22 11.00 -1.13
N PRO A 58 13.71 12.01 -1.85
CA PRO A 58 13.44 11.89 -3.29
C PRO A 58 14.70 12.09 -4.13
N THR A 59 15.64 11.17 -4.04
CA THR A 59 16.79 11.13 -4.94
C THR A 59 16.41 10.51 -6.27
N LEU A 60 17.27 10.65 -7.28
CA LEU A 60 17.05 10.00 -8.57
C LEU A 60 16.94 8.48 -8.41
N ALA A 61 17.79 7.89 -7.57
CA ALA A 61 17.76 6.44 -7.32
C ALA A 61 16.45 6.01 -6.67
N SER A 62 15.97 6.73 -5.64
CA SER A 62 14.72 6.36 -4.98
C SER A 62 13.52 6.56 -5.90
N ARG A 63 13.51 7.61 -6.74
CA ARG A 63 12.45 7.80 -7.73
C ARG A 63 12.39 6.64 -8.73
N ARG A 64 13.55 6.17 -9.21
CA ARG A 64 13.60 5.02 -10.13
C ARG A 64 13.08 3.74 -9.48
N LEU A 65 13.40 3.52 -8.20
CA LEU A 65 12.88 2.37 -7.46
C LEU A 65 11.36 2.44 -7.30
N LEU A 66 10.83 3.62 -7.00
CA LEU A 66 9.38 3.80 -6.88
C LEU A 66 8.68 3.60 -8.22
N LEU A 67 9.23 4.12 -9.32
CA LEU A 67 8.68 3.88 -10.65
C LEU A 67 8.64 2.40 -10.99
N SER A 68 9.71 1.68 -10.70
CA SER A 68 9.76 0.23 -10.88
C SER A 68 8.65 -0.47 -10.06
N GLY A 69 8.40 0.00 -8.84
CA GLY A 69 7.36 -0.55 -7.97
C GLY A 69 5.94 -0.31 -8.46
N PHE A 70 5.71 0.68 -9.33
CA PHE A 70 4.39 1.02 -9.85
C PHE A 70 4.27 0.86 -11.37
N TYR A 71 5.09 -0.01 -11.96
CA TYR A 71 5.09 -0.26 -13.41
C TYR A 71 5.23 1.03 -14.22
N ASN A 72 6.14 1.92 -13.78
CA ASN A 72 6.43 3.21 -14.43
C ASN A 72 5.24 4.17 -14.47
N ASN A 73 4.32 4.07 -13.52
CA ASN A 73 3.21 5.01 -13.40
C ASN A 73 3.69 6.31 -12.76
N GLU A 74 4.08 7.26 -13.60
CA GLU A 74 4.67 8.52 -13.13
C GLU A 74 3.72 9.38 -12.30
N SER A 75 2.42 9.38 -12.63
CA SER A 75 1.45 10.19 -11.89
C SER A 75 1.33 9.75 -10.44
N VAL A 76 1.33 8.44 -10.18
CA VAL A 76 1.29 7.89 -8.82
C VAL A 76 2.56 8.25 -8.06
N VAL A 77 3.72 8.05 -8.67
CA VAL A 77 5.02 8.34 -8.03
C VAL A 77 5.16 9.83 -7.75
N THR A 78 4.75 10.68 -8.69
CA THR A 78 4.80 12.13 -8.50
C THR A 78 3.91 12.56 -7.32
N LYS A 79 2.69 12.03 -7.23
CA LYS A 79 1.81 12.32 -6.11
C LYS A 79 2.40 11.84 -4.78
N LEU A 80 2.99 10.66 -4.77
CA LEU A 80 3.62 10.11 -3.57
C LEU A 80 4.75 11.02 -3.07
N ILE A 81 5.61 11.47 -3.97
CA ILE A 81 6.78 12.30 -3.61
C ILE A 81 6.37 13.74 -3.26
N SER A 82 5.45 14.33 -4.02
CA SER A 82 5.14 15.76 -3.87
C SER A 82 4.03 16.06 -2.88
N ASP A 83 3.10 15.13 -2.64
CA ASP A 83 1.94 15.36 -1.79
C ASP A 83 1.98 14.52 -0.51
N ILE A 84 2.16 13.20 -0.63
CA ILE A 84 2.00 12.30 0.51
C ILE A 84 3.24 12.29 1.40
N ALA A 85 4.42 12.08 0.82
CA ALA A 85 5.65 11.98 1.63
C ALA A 85 5.94 13.24 2.46
N PRO A 86 5.73 14.48 1.94
CA PRO A 86 5.97 15.68 2.77
C PRO A 86 5.10 15.77 4.01
N ARG A 87 3.89 15.19 3.98
CA ARG A 87 3.02 15.18 5.17
C ARG A 87 3.65 14.43 6.34
N TYR A 88 4.53 13.48 6.07
CA TYR A 88 5.10 12.59 7.07
C TYR A 88 6.58 12.79 7.29
N ALA A 89 7.10 13.95 6.91
CA ALA A 89 8.53 14.27 7.06
C ALA A 89 9.04 14.05 8.49
N GLU A 90 8.20 14.37 9.48
CA GLU A 90 8.56 14.26 10.90
C GLU A 90 8.06 12.93 11.54
N ARG A 91 7.45 12.06 10.78
CA ARG A 91 6.91 10.81 11.31
C ARG A 91 7.75 9.62 10.84
N ALA A 92 8.16 8.78 11.77
CA ALA A 92 9.08 7.67 11.50
C ALA A 92 8.36 6.34 11.24
N GLY A 93 7.21 6.37 10.59
CA GLY A 93 6.39 5.18 10.29
C GLY A 93 4.96 5.39 10.73
N GLY A 94 4.13 4.36 10.59
CA GLY A 94 2.73 4.44 10.97
C GLY A 94 1.94 5.45 10.15
N TYR A 95 2.20 5.50 8.83
CA TYR A 95 1.57 6.47 7.94
C TYR A 95 0.14 6.10 7.57
N THR A 96 -0.24 4.86 7.79
CA THR A 96 -1.56 4.34 7.42
C THR A 96 -2.25 3.75 8.64
N ARG A 97 -3.59 3.67 8.57
CA ARG A 97 -4.37 2.94 9.56
C ARG A 97 -5.41 2.08 8.85
N ILE A 98 -5.79 1.00 9.51
CA ILE A 98 -6.79 0.06 9.00
C ILE A 98 -7.99 0.11 9.94
N ILE A 99 -9.16 0.42 9.39
CA ILE A 99 -10.42 0.47 10.13
C ILE A 99 -11.24 -0.74 9.70
N LYS A 100 -11.51 -1.65 10.63
CA LYS A 100 -12.30 -2.85 10.36
C LYS A 100 -13.77 -2.49 10.22
N LEU A 101 -14.41 -3.09 9.22
CA LEU A 101 -15.83 -2.90 8.95
C LEU A 101 -16.58 -4.22 9.06
N ALA A 102 -17.91 -4.15 8.96
CA ALA A 102 -18.76 -5.34 8.94
C ALA A 102 -18.42 -6.22 7.74
N ALA A 103 -18.65 -7.53 7.86
CA ALA A 103 -18.42 -8.48 6.79
C ALA A 103 -19.30 -8.15 5.57
N ARG A 104 -18.76 -8.42 4.38
CA ARG A 104 -19.47 -8.21 3.12
C ARG A 104 -20.65 -9.17 3.03
N LYS A 105 -21.81 -8.67 2.54
CA LYS A 105 -23.05 -9.47 2.53
C LYS A 105 -22.98 -10.69 1.61
N GLY A 106 -22.29 -10.58 0.48
CA GLY A 106 -22.27 -11.64 -0.51
C GLY A 106 -21.54 -12.90 -0.10
N ASP A 107 -20.39 -12.77 0.57
CA ASP A 107 -19.51 -13.89 0.90
C ASP A 107 -18.99 -13.86 2.34
N ALA A 108 -19.53 -12.98 3.17
CA ALA A 108 -19.13 -12.80 4.56
C ALA A 108 -17.64 -12.49 4.74
N SER A 109 -16.96 -11.95 3.72
CA SER A 109 -15.55 -11.58 3.82
C SER A 109 -15.37 -10.43 4.80
N PRO A 110 -14.41 -10.51 5.75
CA PRO A 110 -14.08 -9.37 6.59
C PRO A 110 -13.57 -8.21 5.75
N MET A 111 -14.15 -7.03 5.92
CA MET A 111 -13.82 -5.84 5.16
C MET A 111 -13.12 -4.81 6.03
N ALA A 112 -12.35 -3.95 5.39
CA ALA A 112 -11.63 -2.88 6.07
C ALA A 112 -11.42 -1.70 5.14
N VAL A 113 -11.26 -0.52 5.73
CA VAL A 113 -10.76 0.66 5.03
C VAL A 113 -9.32 0.85 5.45
N ILE A 114 -8.42 1.00 4.48
CA ILE A 114 -7.06 1.45 4.76
C ILE A 114 -6.93 2.88 4.26
N GLU A 115 -6.35 3.76 5.07
CA GLU A 115 -6.23 5.17 4.75
C GLU A 115 -4.94 5.74 5.31
N PHE A 116 -4.46 6.83 4.68
CA PHE A 116 -3.35 7.59 5.24
C PHE A 116 -3.84 8.39 6.45
N VAL A 117 -3.07 8.38 7.53
CA VAL A 117 -3.38 9.20 8.71
C VAL A 117 -3.09 10.66 8.41
N GLN A 118 -3.84 11.54 9.06
CA GLN A 118 -3.64 12.98 8.89
C GLN A 118 -2.78 13.58 9.99
#